data_8d01f7732b5d33245bab82f8ba6a426b
#
_entry.id   8d01f7732b5d33245bab82f8ba6a426b
#
_cell.length_a   1.000
_cell.length_b   1.000
_cell.length_c   1.000
_cell.angle_alpha   90.00
_cell.angle_beta   90.00
_cell.angle_gamma   90.00
#
_symmetry.space_group_name_H-M   'P 1'
#
loop_
_entity.id
_entity.type
_entity.pdbx_description
1 polymer ?
#
loop_
_entity_poly.entity_id
_entity_poly.type
_entity_poly.pdbx_seq_one_letter_code
_entity_poly.pdbx_strand_id
1 'polypeptide(L)'
;MAVHSRDGRGMRLAFIISLISARLAVASPAEAAKRFALVIGNNAYENVPQLQKAVNDADAIAAELSKLGFDVVKAENVGRRAMSRALVELEGKIAPGDTALVYFAGHGFAIDGTNYLLPVDVPAANPGEEGLIEDASFAANGFPTGCSRRARRR
;
A
#
# COMPACT_ATOMS: atom_id res chain seq x y z
N MET A 1 -91.02 -25.51 25.65
CA MET A 1 -90.32 -26.15 24.53
C MET A 1 -89.05 -25.35 24.27
N ALA A 2 -87.96 -25.84 24.76
CA ALA A 2 -86.69 -25.14 24.77
C ALA A 2 -85.85 -25.58 23.57
N VAL A 3 -85.33 -24.63 22.83
CA VAL A 3 -84.31 -24.90 21.86
C VAL A 3 -83.08 -24.11 22.28
N HIS A 4 -82.09 -24.85 22.61
CA HIS A 4 -80.77 -24.41 23.09
C HIS A 4 -79.88 -24.19 21.89
N SER A 5 -79.57 -22.97 21.58
CA SER A 5 -78.57 -22.65 20.61
C SER A 5 -77.18 -22.58 21.30
N ARG A 6 -76.32 -23.47 20.94
CA ARG A 6 -74.89 -23.46 21.38
C ARG A 6 -74.10 -22.71 20.37
N ASP A 7 -73.76 -21.50 20.73
CA ASP A 7 -72.68 -20.76 20.00
C ASP A 7 -71.33 -21.35 20.32
N GLY A 8 -70.86 -22.13 19.35
CA GLY A 8 -69.48 -22.59 19.33
C GLY A 8 -68.56 -21.57 18.73
N ARG A 9 -68.11 -20.58 19.51
CA ARG A 9 -67.03 -19.72 19.10
C ARG A 9 -65.73 -20.51 19.20
N GLY A 10 -65.42 -21.24 18.14
CA GLY A 10 -64.13 -21.82 17.93
C GLY A 10 -63.08 -20.72 17.85
N MET A 11 -62.37 -20.55 18.93
CA MET A 11 -61.19 -19.71 18.98
C MET A 11 -60.11 -20.32 18.10
N ARG A 12 -60.08 -19.85 16.84
CA ARG A 12 -58.99 -20.20 15.92
C ARG A 12 -57.75 -19.46 16.41
N LEU A 13 -56.96 -20.18 17.22
CA LEU A 13 -55.61 -19.75 17.54
C LEU A 13 -54.82 -19.81 16.26
N ALA A 14 -54.76 -18.71 15.57
CA ALA A 14 -53.83 -18.51 14.46
C ALA A 14 -52.41 -18.49 15.06
N PHE A 15 -51.74 -19.62 14.97
CA PHE A 15 -50.29 -19.67 15.20
C PHE A 15 -49.63 -18.87 14.07
N ILE A 16 -49.42 -17.58 14.32
CA ILE A 16 -48.51 -16.76 13.51
C ILE A 16 -47.13 -17.18 13.95
N ILE A 17 -46.63 -18.24 13.32
CA ILE A 17 -45.20 -18.55 13.35
C ILE A 17 -44.55 -17.46 12.51
N SER A 18 -44.20 -16.37 13.19
CA SER A 18 -43.29 -15.36 12.64
C SER A 18 -41.97 -16.01 12.47
N LEU A 19 -41.67 -16.48 11.25
CA LEU A 19 -40.33 -16.84 10.83
C LEU A 19 -39.49 -15.57 10.87
N ILE A 20 -38.96 -15.26 12.03
CA ILE A 20 -37.82 -14.34 12.14
C ILE A 20 -36.63 -15.09 11.51
N SER A 21 -36.51 -14.94 10.21
CA SER A 21 -35.29 -15.29 9.50
C SER A 21 -34.20 -14.39 10.05
N ALA A 22 -33.57 -14.82 11.15
CA ALA A 22 -32.33 -14.24 11.61
C ALA A 22 -31.32 -14.46 10.49
N ARG A 23 -31.17 -13.45 9.64
CA ARG A 23 -30.02 -13.35 8.76
C ARG A 23 -28.81 -13.23 9.69
N LEU A 24 -28.20 -14.39 10.00
CA LEU A 24 -26.85 -14.40 10.52
C LEU A 24 -26.02 -13.72 9.41
N ALA A 25 -25.79 -12.43 9.57
CA ALA A 25 -24.76 -11.74 8.82
C ALA A 25 -23.47 -12.46 9.22
N VAL A 26 -23.02 -13.39 8.39
CA VAL A 26 -21.68 -13.94 8.47
C VAL A 26 -20.79 -12.73 8.19
N ALA A 27 -20.38 -12.04 9.26
CA ALA A 27 -19.33 -11.04 9.17
C ALA A 27 -18.12 -11.83 8.67
N SER A 28 -17.79 -11.67 7.39
CA SER A 28 -16.50 -12.10 6.88
C SER A 28 -15.46 -11.52 7.82
N PRO A 29 -14.55 -12.32 8.38
CA PRO A 29 -13.48 -11.76 9.19
C PRO A 29 -12.82 -10.67 8.37
N ALA A 30 -12.91 -9.43 8.83
CA ALA A 30 -12.16 -8.34 8.23
C ALA A 30 -10.70 -8.77 8.33
N GLU A 31 -10.07 -9.11 7.20
CA GLU A 31 -8.66 -9.41 7.18
C GLU A 31 -7.94 -8.19 7.75
N ALA A 32 -7.13 -8.42 8.79
CA ALA A 32 -6.43 -7.31 9.44
C ALA A 32 -5.55 -6.61 8.40
N ALA A 33 -5.67 -5.28 8.32
CA ALA A 33 -4.88 -4.46 7.41
C ALA A 33 -3.39 -4.77 7.59
N LYS A 34 -2.74 -5.16 6.51
CA LYS A 34 -1.30 -5.48 6.49
C LYS A 34 -0.49 -4.19 6.31
N ARG A 35 0.77 -4.27 6.68
CA ARG A 35 1.70 -3.15 6.57
C ARG A 35 2.89 -3.59 5.74
N PHE A 36 3.15 -2.87 4.65
CA PHE A 36 4.27 -3.14 3.76
C PHE A 36 5.19 -1.94 3.68
N ALA A 37 6.49 -2.19 3.63
CA ALA A 37 7.46 -1.13 3.46
C ALA A 37 8.49 -1.50 2.39
N LEU A 38 8.86 -0.53 1.57
CA LEU A 38 10.04 -0.57 0.73
C LEU A 38 11.07 0.41 1.31
N VAL A 39 12.23 -0.12 1.66
CA VAL A 39 13.34 0.66 2.23
C VAL A 39 14.51 0.58 1.28
N ILE A 40 14.95 1.73 0.77
CA ILE A 40 16.03 1.84 -0.21
C ILE A 40 17.18 2.65 0.40
N GLY A 41 18.42 2.13 0.30
CA GLY A 41 19.63 2.82 0.69
C GLY A 41 20.67 2.80 -0.42
N ASN A 42 21.04 3.95 -0.96
CA ASN A 42 21.97 4.10 -2.06
C ASN A 42 23.23 4.87 -1.64
N ASN A 43 24.37 4.18 -1.55
CA ASN A 43 25.70 4.77 -1.29
C ASN A 43 26.56 4.81 -2.55
N ALA A 44 26.57 3.70 -3.32
CA ALA A 44 27.56 3.39 -4.36
C ALA A 44 27.16 3.99 -5.72
N TYR A 45 27.02 5.30 -5.78
CA TYR A 45 26.72 6.01 -7.02
C TYR A 45 27.88 5.91 -8.01
N GLU A 46 27.55 5.69 -9.29
CA GLU A 46 28.53 5.46 -10.36
C GLU A 46 29.06 6.77 -10.96
N ASN A 47 28.20 7.76 -11.13
CA ASN A 47 28.51 8.98 -11.90
C ASN A 47 28.36 10.28 -11.07
N VAL A 48 27.96 10.18 -9.81
CA VAL A 48 27.88 11.29 -8.86
C VAL A 48 28.62 10.91 -7.57
N PRO A 49 28.92 11.85 -6.67
CA PRO A 49 29.66 11.54 -5.43
C PRO A 49 29.01 10.42 -4.63
N GLN A 50 29.79 9.47 -4.16
CA GLN A 50 29.32 8.38 -3.32
C GLN A 50 28.93 8.89 -1.93
N LEU A 51 27.95 8.23 -1.31
CA LEU A 51 27.57 8.43 0.07
C LEU A 51 28.14 7.33 0.96
N GLN A 52 28.15 7.53 2.27
CA GLN A 52 28.71 6.58 3.23
C GLN A 52 27.70 6.02 4.22
N LYS A 53 26.56 6.69 4.41
CA LYS A 53 25.62 6.38 5.49
C LYS A 53 24.23 5.94 5.05
N ALA A 54 23.85 6.18 3.80
CA ALA A 54 22.48 5.94 3.35
C ALA A 54 22.06 4.47 3.48
N VAL A 55 22.97 3.50 3.25
CA VAL A 55 22.70 2.08 3.48
C VAL A 55 22.49 1.79 4.97
N ASN A 56 23.36 2.34 5.84
CA ASN A 56 23.20 2.14 7.29
C ASN A 56 21.91 2.75 7.83
N ASP A 57 21.51 3.91 7.30
CA ASP A 57 20.24 4.56 7.66
C ASP A 57 19.04 3.70 7.21
N ALA A 58 19.12 3.13 6.00
CA ALA A 58 18.13 2.20 5.49
C ALA A 58 18.02 0.93 6.35
N ASP A 59 19.17 0.38 6.79
CA ASP A 59 19.21 -0.79 7.68
C ASP A 59 18.53 -0.51 9.02
N ALA A 60 18.83 0.63 9.62
CA ALA A 60 18.23 1.03 10.89
C ALA A 60 16.71 1.19 10.77
N ILE A 61 16.24 1.87 9.71
CA ILE A 61 14.81 2.07 9.46
C ILE A 61 14.12 0.74 9.15
N ALA A 62 14.71 -0.13 8.33
CA ALA A 62 14.15 -1.45 8.03
C ALA A 62 13.96 -2.30 9.29
N ALA A 63 14.94 -2.28 10.21
CA ALA A 63 14.87 -2.97 11.48
C ALA A 63 13.73 -2.43 12.37
N GLU A 64 13.57 -1.12 12.45
CA GLU A 64 12.49 -0.52 13.24
C GLU A 64 11.10 -0.78 12.63
N LEU A 65 10.96 -0.68 11.30
CA LEU A 65 9.71 -0.99 10.63
C LEU A 65 9.31 -2.46 10.81
N SER A 66 10.27 -3.38 10.77
CA SER A 66 10.02 -4.81 11.04
C SER A 66 9.50 -5.03 12.46
N LYS A 67 10.05 -4.35 13.47
CA LYS A 67 9.55 -4.38 14.87
C LYS A 67 8.12 -3.83 14.99
N LEU A 68 7.76 -2.87 14.13
CA LEU A 68 6.42 -2.29 14.05
C LEU A 68 5.43 -3.14 13.25
N GLY A 69 5.84 -4.34 12.80
CA GLY A 69 4.99 -5.29 12.09
C GLY A 69 4.81 -5.00 10.61
N PHE A 70 5.75 -4.29 9.98
CA PHE A 70 5.80 -4.18 8.53
C PHE A 70 6.47 -5.38 7.90
N ASP A 71 5.92 -5.87 6.78
CA ASP A 71 6.63 -6.73 5.82
C ASP A 71 7.56 -5.81 5.00
N VAL A 72 8.86 -5.91 5.25
CA VAL A 72 9.86 -4.99 4.70
C VAL A 72 10.59 -5.60 3.54
N VAL A 73 10.50 -4.95 2.38
CA VAL A 73 11.39 -5.18 1.23
C VAL A 73 12.54 -4.18 1.33
N LYS A 74 13.77 -4.68 1.47
CA LYS A 74 14.96 -3.82 1.52
C LYS A 74 15.75 -3.93 0.22
N ALA A 75 16.22 -2.78 -0.29
CA ALA A 75 17.03 -2.69 -1.49
C ALA A 75 18.23 -1.75 -1.26
N GLU A 76 19.43 -2.20 -1.60
CA GLU A 76 20.66 -1.46 -1.37
C GLU A 76 21.42 -1.27 -2.68
N ASN A 77 21.96 -0.06 -2.87
CA ASN A 77 22.77 0.28 -4.03
C ASN A 77 22.11 -0.13 -5.35
N VAL A 78 20.86 0.27 -5.52
CA VAL A 78 20.04 -0.15 -6.65
C VAL A 78 20.02 0.88 -7.76
N GLY A 79 20.31 0.41 -8.98
CA GLY A 79 20.10 1.17 -10.20
C GLY A 79 18.61 1.24 -10.58
N ARG A 80 18.31 2.04 -11.60
CA ARG A 80 16.94 2.34 -12.05
C ARG A 80 16.06 1.10 -12.25
N ARG A 81 16.60 0.09 -12.93
CA ARG A 81 15.84 -1.15 -13.22
C ARG A 81 15.50 -1.93 -11.96
N ALA A 82 16.44 -2.03 -11.02
CA ALA A 82 16.24 -2.74 -9.76
C ALA A 82 15.26 -1.99 -8.86
N MET A 83 15.36 -0.67 -8.80
CA MET A 83 14.45 0.19 -8.07
C MET A 83 13.01 0.09 -8.62
N SER A 84 12.85 0.08 -9.96
CA SER A 84 11.53 -0.16 -10.59
C SER A 84 10.95 -1.52 -10.20
N ARG A 85 11.76 -2.59 -10.18
CA ARG A 85 11.30 -3.93 -9.77
C ARG A 85 10.86 -3.97 -8.32
N ALA A 86 11.62 -3.34 -7.41
CA ALA A 86 11.26 -3.27 -6.00
C ALA A 86 9.93 -2.53 -5.76
N LEU A 87 9.69 -1.46 -6.52
CA LEU A 87 8.41 -0.75 -6.48
C LEU A 87 7.25 -1.60 -6.98
N VAL A 88 7.42 -2.30 -8.11
CA VAL A 88 6.39 -3.22 -8.66
C VAL A 88 6.12 -4.37 -7.69
N GLU A 89 7.16 -4.88 -7.02
CA GLU A 89 7.00 -5.92 -5.99
C GLU A 89 6.17 -5.40 -4.81
N LEU A 90 6.47 -4.21 -4.30
CA LEU A 90 5.67 -3.57 -3.25
C LEU A 90 4.22 -3.38 -3.69
N GLU A 91 4.00 -2.82 -4.90
CA GLU A 91 2.65 -2.60 -5.45
C GLU A 91 1.85 -3.91 -5.55
N GLY A 92 2.51 -5.00 -5.92
CA GLY A 92 1.90 -6.33 -6.04
C GLY A 92 1.44 -6.95 -4.72
N LYS A 93 2.03 -6.52 -3.61
CA LYS A 93 1.70 -7.00 -2.25
C LYS A 93 0.51 -6.26 -1.64
N ILE A 94 0.26 -5.01 -2.03
CA ILE A 94 -0.71 -4.11 -1.38
C ILE A 94 -2.12 -4.43 -1.84
N ALA A 95 -3.02 -4.64 -0.89
CA ALA A 95 -4.46 -4.75 -1.09
C ALA A 95 -5.20 -3.51 -0.55
N PRO A 96 -6.47 -3.28 -0.96
CA PRO A 96 -7.27 -2.21 -0.39
C PRO A 96 -7.38 -2.33 1.14
N GLY A 97 -7.07 -1.25 1.86
CA GLY A 97 -7.06 -1.22 3.32
C GLY A 97 -5.68 -1.41 3.94
N ASP A 98 -4.68 -1.89 3.18
CA ASP A 98 -3.32 -2.03 3.66
C ASP A 98 -2.58 -0.69 3.77
N THR A 99 -1.54 -0.67 4.60
CA THR A 99 -0.63 0.47 4.73
C THR A 99 0.64 0.21 3.93
N ALA A 100 1.03 1.14 3.08
CA ALA A 100 2.30 1.10 2.37
C ALA A 100 3.18 2.29 2.75
N LEU A 101 4.48 2.02 2.92
CA LEU A 101 5.49 3.02 3.22
C LEU A 101 6.67 2.83 2.26
N VAL A 102 7.19 3.94 1.73
CA VAL A 102 8.46 3.95 1.01
C VAL A 102 9.42 4.86 1.74
N TYR A 103 10.59 4.34 2.10
CA TYR A 103 11.70 5.08 2.65
C TYR A 103 12.87 5.07 1.68
N PHE A 104 13.48 6.21 1.48
CA PHE A 104 14.65 6.34 0.63
C PHE A 104 15.73 7.15 1.33
N ALA A 105 16.92 6.58 1.39
CA ALA A 105 18.16 7.25 1.79
C ALA A 105 19.13 7.22 0.60
N GLY A 106 19.52 8.39 0.11
CA GLY A 106 20.34 8.54 -1.07
C GLY A 106 20.33 9.97 -1.59
N HIS A 107 20.93 10.19 -2.75
CA HIS A 107 20.84 11.47 -3.43
C HIS A 107 19.43 11.73 -3.96
N GLY A 108 19.03 12.97 -3.86
CA GLY A 108 17.82 13.49 -4.47
C GLY A 108 18.04 14.90 -4.99
N PHE A 109 17.17 15.36 -5.87
CA PHE A 109 17.16 16.73 -6.33
C PHE A 109 15.73 17.19 -6.62
N ALA A 110 15.53 18.48 -6.74
CA ALA A 110 14.23 19.06 -7.02
C ALA A 110 14.25 19.84 -8.34
N ILE A 111 13.28 19.57 -9.22
CA ILE A 111 13.01 20.35 -10.43
C ILE A 111 11.54 20.76 -10.38
N ASP A 112 11.26 22.05 -10.59
CA ASP A 112 9.90 22.62 -10.65
C ASP A 112 9.01 22.17 -9.47
N GLY A 113 9.60 22.09 -8.26
CA GLY A 113 8.87 21.70 -7.06
C GLY A 113 8.63 20.18 -6.90
N THR A 114 9.09 19.37 -7.84
CA THR A 114 9.06 17.91 -7.75
C THR A 114 10.39 17.39 -7.23
N ASN A 115 10.34 16.54 -6.19
CA ASN A 115 11.52 15.83 -5.68
C ASN A 115 11.74 14.54 -6.45
N TYR A 116 12.98 14.29 -6.83
CA TYR A 116 13.41 13.09 -7.55
C TYR A 116 14.38 12.30 -6.71
N LEU A 117 14.20 10.97 -6.66
CA LEU A 117 15.06 10.01 -5.98
C LEU A 117 16.01 9.38 -6.99
N LEU A 118 17.32 9.46 -6.74
CA LEU A 118 18.34 9.04 -7.69
C LEU A 118 18.73 7.58 -7.49
N PRO A 119 18.61 6.73 -8.53
CA PRO A 119 19.25 5.41 -8.53
C PRO A 119 20.76 5.53 -8.65
N VAL A 120 21.52 4.48 -8.31
CA VAL A 120 22.99 4.55 -8.31
C VAL A 120 23.59 4.71 -9.69
N ASP A 121 22.89 4.28 -10.74
CA ASP A 121 23.27 4.39 -12.16
C ASP A 121 22.76 5.67 -12.84
N VAL A 122 22.35 6.67 -12.06
CA VAL A 122 21.97 7.98 -12.60
C VAL A 122 23.14 8.57 -13.40
N PRO A 123 22.91 9.13 -14.62
CA PRO A 123 23.98 9.73 -15.38
C PRO A 123 24.53 11.00 -14.70
N ALA A 124 25.78 11.32 -14.95
CA ALA A 124 26.27 12.67 -14.70
C ALA A 124 25.58 13.63 -15.68
N ALA A 125 25.27 14.83 -15.23
CA ALA A 125 24.69 15.88 -16.07
C ALA A 125 25.44 17.19 -15.86
N ASN A 126 25.60 17.96 -16.93
CA ASN A 126 26.10 19.33 -16.89
C ASN A 126 24.94 20.31 -16.68
N PRO A 127 25.23 21.55 -16.31
CA PRO A 127 24.20 22.59 -16.27
C PRO A 127 23.45 22.71 -17.62
N GLY A 128 22.12 22.60 -17.57
CA GLY A 128 21.24 22.58 -18.74
C GLY A 128 20.89 21.17 -19.25
N GLU A 129 21.43 20.11 -18.63
CA GLU A 129 21.12 18.71 -18.95
C GLU A 129 20.29 18.03 -17.84
N GLU A 130 19.61 18.82 -17.00
CA GLU A 130 18.83 18.33 -15.85
C GLU A 130 17.75 17.32 -16.27
N GLY A 131 17.25 17.41 -17.49
CA GLY A 131 16.31 16.45 -18.06
C GLY A 131 16.83 15.01 -18.13
N LEU A 132 18.15 14.83 -18.28
CA LEU A 132 18.76 13.47 -18.26
C LEU A 132 18.64 12.83 -16.87
N ILE A 133 18.83 13.65 -15.83
CA ILE A 133 18.69 13.19 -14.44
C ILE A 133 17.22 12.91 -14.14
N GLU A 134 16.31 13.79 -14.59
CA GLU A 134 14.86 13.63 -14.44
C GLU A 134 14.39 12.30 -15.04
N ASP A 135 14.75 12.04 -16.31
CA ASP A 135 14.40 10.81 -17.02
C ASP A 135 14.97 9.54 -16.37
N ALA A 136 16.16 9.65 -15.76
CA ALA A 136 16.83 8.54 -15.09
C ALA A 136 16.36 8.31 -13.65
N SER A 137 15.59 9.20 -13.06
CA SER A 137 15.22 9.21 -11.64
C SER A 137 13.74 8.87 -11.39
N PHE A 138 13.33 8.86 -10.14
CA PHE A 138 11.95 8.59 -9.74
C PHE A 138 11.36 9.80 -9.04
N ALA A 139 10.28 10.36 -9.60
CA ALA A 139 9.55 11.42 -8.94
C ALA A 139 8.92 10.92 -7.63
N ALA A 140 9.21 11.57 -6.52
CA ALA A 140 8.71 11.16 -5.19
C ALA A 140 7.18 11.19 -5.08
N ASN A 141 6.51 12.08 -5.83
CA ASN A 141 5.05 12.15 -5.92
C ASN A 141 4.45 11.09 -6.88
N GLY A 142 5.27 10.36 -7.61
CA GLY A 142 4.86 9.28 -8.51
C GLY A 142 4.66 7.94 -7.83
N PHE A 143 5.02 7.81 -6.55
CA PHE A 143 4.77 6.59 -5.81
C PHE A 143 3.27 6.40 -5.60
N PRO A 144 2.75 5.16 -5.74
CA PRO A 144 1.32 4.91 -5.61
C PRO A 144 0.87 5.26 -4.19
N THR A 145 0.24 6.41 -4.07
CA THR A 145 -0.60 6.70 -2.90
C THR A 145 -1.84 5.83 -3.05
N GLY A 146 -2.00 4.87 -2.15
CA GLY A 146 -2.93 3.76 -2.23
C GLY A 146 -4.30 4.07 -2.79
N CYS A 147 -4.86 3.12 -3.51
CA CYS A 147 -6.24 3.01 -4.01
C CYS A 147 -6.63 3.69 -5.34
N SER A 148 -5.94 4.71 -5.85
CA SER A 148 -6.47 5.46 -7.00
C SER A 148 -6.12 4.92 -8.40
N ARG A 149 -5.09 4.06 -8.55
CA ARG A 149 -4.68 3.54 -9.88
C ARG A 149 -5.40 2.30 -10.37
N ARG A 150 -5.94 1.46 -9.48
CA ARG A 150 -6.70 0.26 -9.91
C ARG A 150 -8.07 0.57 -10.51
N ALA A 151 -8.66 1.72 -10.24
CA ALA A 151 -9.96 2.13 -10.77
C ALA A 151 -9.93 2.57 -12.25
N ARG A 152 -8.76 2.73 -12.87
CA ARG A 152 -8.64 3.23 -14.27
C ARG A 152 -8.37 2.14 -15.32
N ARG A 153 -8.40 0.85 -14.95
CA ARG A 153 -8.30 -0.27 -15.92
C ARG A 153 -9.55 -1.13 -15.86
N ARG A 154 -10.68 -0.58 -16.31
CA ARG A 154 -11.83 -1.31 -16.84
C ARG A 154 -12.35 -0.57 -18.06
#